data_d6ecbb5d394aa6b9eeb5584c7a201bbf
#
_entry.id   d6ecbb5d394aa6b9eeb5584c7a201bbf
#
_cell.length_a   1.000
_cell.length_b   1.000
_cell.length_c   1.000
_cell.angle_alpha   90.00
_cell.angle_beta   90.00
_cell.angle_gamma   90.00
#
_symmetry.space_group_name_H-M   'P 1'
#
loop_
_entity.id
_entity.type
_entity.pdbx_description
1 polymer ?
#
loop_
_entity_poly.entity_id
_entity_poly.type
_entity_poly.pdbx_seq_one_letter_code
_entity_poly.pdbx_strand_id
1 'polypeptide(L)'
;KGNPVRWIKGSAKKGMHRANWDLRLPAPDPISLSQPAFKPPWAGDPEGPLAAPGNYNVALFVAHNGMLKAQGEPQKFTVKPVPSIATNTDFKTIAEFQAKTREMLRQISSAGRTMGEASNRIRHMKAALLETPKATQKLFADLNQLEQQLAELRKRLYGDPVRQRLNENA
;
A
#
# COMPACT_ATOMS: atom_id res chain seq x y z
N LYS A 1 -21.10 -12.75 -5.81
CA LYS A 1 -20.16 -12.89 -4.67
C LYS A 1 -19.49 -11.55 -4.48
N GLY A 2 -19.66 -10.92 -3.29
CA GLY A 2 -19.04 -9.63 -2.99
C GLY A 2 -17.53 -9.78 -2.80
N ASN A 3 -16.77 -8.76 -3.22
CA ASN A 3 -15.34 -8.70 -2.95
C ASN A 3 -15.09 -8.34 -1.48
N PRO A 4 -14.08 -8.94 -0.80
CA PRO A 4 -13.74 -8.53 0.56
C PRO A 4 -13.28 -7.08 0.58
N VAL A 5 -13.90 -6.29 1.47
CA VAL A 5 -13.61 -4.86 1.63
C VAL A 5 -12.42 -4.65 2.57
N ARG A 6 -12.40 -5.36 3.69
CA ARG A 6 -11.36 -5.26 4.70
C ARG A 6 -11.31 -6.49 5.60
N TRP A 7 -10.12 -6.85 6.05
CA TRP A 7 -9.90 -7.83 7.09
C TRP A 7 -9.66 -7.14 8.43
N ILE A 8 -10.41 -7.56 9.46
CA ILE A 8 -10.30 -7.04 10.81
C ILE A 8 -9.87 -8.20 11.70
N LYS A 9 -8.79 -8.03 12.44
CA LYS A 9 -8.31 -9.04 13.38
C LYS A 9 -9.07 -8.92 14.69
N GLY A 10 -9.66 -10.03 15.14
CA GLY A 10 -10.28 -10.17 16.46
C GLY A 10 -9.39 -10.95 17.43
N SER A 11 -9.78 -10.95 18.71
CA SER A 11 -9.14 -11.78 19.74
C SER A 11 -9.56 -13.23 19.60
N ALA A 12 -8.60 -14.17 19.77
CA ALA A 12 -8.87 -15.61 19.84
C ALA A 12 -9.02 -16.12 21.27
N LYS A 13 -8.99 -15.25 22.28
CA LYS A 13 -9.16 -15.63 23.72
C LYS A 13 -10.61 -16.01 23.98
N LYS A 14 -10.83 -16.89 24.96
CA LYS A 14 -12.18 -17.24 25.43
C LYS A 14 -12.90 -16.01 25.99
N GLY A 15 -14.18 -15.84 25.64
CA GLY A 15 -15.03 -14.76 26.13
C GLY A 15 -15.69 -13.96 25.02
N MET A 16 -16.39 -12.90 25.40
CA MET A 16 -17.01 -11.97 24.48
C MET A 16 -16.01 -10.90 24.03
N HIS A 17 -15.91 -10.70 22.72
CA HIS A 17 -15.00 -9.71 22.14
C HIS A 17 -15.75 -8.79 21.20
N ARG A 18 -15.31 -7.53 21.15
CA ARG A 18 -15.82 -6.54 20.20
C ARG A 18 -14.73 -6.20 19.20
N ALA A 19 -15.06 -6.26 17.91
CA ALA A 19 -14.22 -5.75 16.84
C ALA A 19 -14.95 -4.57 16.18
N ASN A 20 -14.24 -3.47 15.95
CA ASN A 20 -14.79 -2.27 15.32
C ASN A 20 -14.23 -2.12 13.91
N TRP A 21 -15.09 -1.78 12.98
CA TRP A 21 -14.68 -1.28 11.68
C TRP A 21 -14.80 0.25 11.66
N ASP A 22 -13.73 0.91 11.29
CA ASP A 22 -13.63 2.36 11.15
C ASP A 22 -14.32 2.91 9.89
N LEU A 23 -15.05 2.06 9.17
CA LEU A 23 -15.69 2.34 7.87
C LEU A 23 -14.69 2.76 6.79
N ARG A 24 -13.40 2.44 6.94
CA ARG A 24 -12.37 2.73 5.94
C ARG A 24 -12.02 1.50 5.11
N LEU A 25 -11.71 1.76 3.84
CA LEU A 25 -11.07 0.80 2.95
C LEU A 25 -9.59 0.64 3.34
N PRO A 26 -8.90 -0.40 2.88
CA PRO A 26 -7.46 -0.52 3.10
C PRO A 26 -6.70 0.67 2.49
N ALA A 27 -5.60 1.06 3.14
CA ALA A 27 -4.68 2.06 2.60
C ALA A 27 -4.13 1.65 1.22
N PRO A 28 -3.76 2.60 0.37
CA PRO A 28 -3.19 2.31 -0.95
C PRO A 28 -1.74 1.78 -0.87
N ASP A 29 -1.13 1.84 0.31
CA ASP A 29 0.27 1.46 0.48
C ASP A 29 0.50 -0.02 0.22
N PRO A 30 1.53 -0.38 -0.56
CA PRO A 30 1.91 -1.76 -0.74
C PRO A 30 2.44 -2.35 0.57
N ILE A 31 2.26 -3.65 0.77
CA ILE A 31 2.76 -4.36 1.95
C ILE A 31 4.28 -4.16 2.07
N SER A 32 4.74 -3.78 3.25
CA SER A 32 6.16 -3.74 3.61
C SER A 32 6.46 -4.73 4.72
N LEU A 33 7.44 -5.58 4.50
CA LEU A 33 7.97 -6.47 5.53
C LEU A 33 9.03 -5.78 6.40
N SER A 34 9.62 -4.69 5.90
CA SER A 34 10.55 -3.86 6.67
C SER A 34 9.77 -2.87 7.54
N GLN A 35 10.08 -2.84 8.83
CA GLN A 35 9.58 -1.79 9.70
C GLN A 35 10.45 -0.54 9.55
N PRO A 36 9.87 0.66 9.61
CA PRO A 36 10.66 1.88 9.65
C PRO A 36 11.53 1.89 10.92
N ALA A 37 12.75 2.38 10.81
CA ALA A 37 13.68 2.47 11.93
C ALA A 37 13.12 3.32 13.09
N PHE A 38 12.22 4.23 12.78
CA PHE A 38 11.52 5.07 13.74
C PHE A 38 10.09 5.35 13.26
N LYS A 39 9.10 5.11 14.13
CA LYS A 39 7.71 5.54 13.94
C LYS A 39 7.40 6.58 15.02
N PRO A 40 7.15 7.85 14.65
CA PRO A 40 6.80 8.88 15.63
C PRO A 40 5.56 8.46 16.43
N PRO A 41 5.47 8.76 17.73
CA PRO A 41 4.31 8.38 18.57
C PRO A 41 2.97 8.92 18.07
N TRP A 42 3.01 10.03 17.35
CA TRP A 42 1.83 10.69 16.76
C TRP A 42 1.51 10.22 15.33
N ALA A 43 2.36 9.40 14.72
CA ALA A 43 2.09 8.87 13.39
C ALA A 43 1.05 7.75 13.48
N GLY A 44 -0.14 8.00 12.95
CA GLY A 44 -1.16 6.99 12.74
C GLY A 44 -0.72 5.91 11.75
N ASP A 45 -1.50 4.85 11.66
CA ASP A 45 -1.34 3.88 10.56
C ASP A 45 -1.90 4.49 9.26
N PRO A 46 -1.35 4.12 8.10
CA PRO A 46 -1.89 4.57 6.82
C PRO A 46 -3.36 4.18 6.69
N GLU A 47 -4.19 5.15 6.32
CA GLU A 47 -5.63 4.99 6.20
C GLU A 47 -6.10 5.05 4.76
N GLY A 48 -7.11 4.26 4.43
CA GLY A 48 -7.80 4.34 3.16
C GLY A 48 -9.01 5.28 3.21
N PRO A 49 -9.67 5.52 2.06
CA PRO A 49 -10.89 6.32 2.00
C PRO A 49 -12.04 5.67 2.77
N LEU A 50 -13.03 6.46 3.13
CA LEU A 50 -14.26 5.95 3.74
C LEU A 50 -15.03 5.06 2.75
N ALA A 51 -15.65 4.02 3.27
CA ALA A 51 -16.55 3.17 2.51
C ALA A 51 -17.80 3.95 2.13
N ALA A 52 -18.27 3.79 0.88
CA ALA A 52 -19.50 4.43 0.42
C ALA A 52 -20.70 3.91 1.20
N PRO A 53 -21.77 4.74 1.38
CA PRO A 53 -23.04 4.24 1.86
C PRO A 53 -23.55 3.09 1.02
N GLY A 54 -24.11 2.06 1.67
CA GLY A 54 -24.58 0.87 0.97
C GLY A 54 -24.72 -0.35 1.88
N ASN A 55 -25.02 -1.48 1.28
CA ASN A 55 -25.19 -2.76 1.99
C ASN A 55 -23.88 -3.54 2.01
N TYR A 56 -23.51 -3.99 3.18
CA TYR A 56 -22.31 -4.76 3.45
C TYR A 56 -22.64 -6.06 4.18
N ASN A 57 -21.72 -7.01 4.11
CA ASN A 57 -21.79 -8.25 4.88
C ASN A 57 -20.55 -8.37 5.74
N VAL A 58 -20.71 -8.85 6.97
CA VAL A 58 -19.61 -9.26 7.83
C VAL A 58 -19.63 -10.78 7.96
N ALA A 59 -18.47 -11.42 7.74
CA ALA A 59 -18.30 -12.85 7.93
C ALA A 59 -17.15 -13.10 8.91
N LEU A 60 -17.35 -14.06 9.82
CA LEU A 60 -16.35 -14.45 10.80
C LEU A 60 -15.56 -15.65 10.28
N PHE A 61 -14.24 -15.58 10.42
CA PHE A 61 -13.34 -16.68 10.10
C PHE A 61 -12.40 -16.96 11.28
N VAL A 62 -12.11 -18.22 11.52
CA VAL A 62 -11.04 -18.64 12.43
C VAL A 62 -9.87 -19.11 11.60
N ALA A 63 -8.69 -18.50 11.87
CA ALA A 63 -7.43 -18.91 11.28
C ALA A 63 -6.76 -19.96 12.20
N HIS A 64 -6.54 -21.17 11.68
CA HIS A 64 -5.85 -22.24 12.38
C HIS A 64 -4.97 -23.01 11.40
N ASN A 65 -3.69 -23.20 11.74
CA ASN A 65 -2.71 -23.91 10.90
C ASN A 65 -2.68 -23.45 9.44
N GLY A 66 -2.72 -22.12 9.21
CA GLY A 66 -2.70 -21.55 7.86
C GLY A 66 -4.01 -21.64 7.08
N MET A 67 -5.04 -22.29 7.63
CA MET A 67 -6.36 -22.39 7.01
C MET A 67 -7.36 -21.42 7.65
N LEU A 68 -8.25 -20.86 6.82
CA LEU A 68 -9.37 -20.04 7.24
C LEU A 68 -10.66 -20.86 7.22
N LYS A 69 -11.30 -21.01 8.37
CA LYS A 69 -12.59 -21.71 8.50
C LYS A 69 -13.68 -20.68 8.84
N ALA A 70 -14.72 -20.62 8.00
CA ALA A 70 -15.89 -19.78 8.28
C ALA A 70 -16.62 -20.25 9.54
N GLN A 71 -17.10 -19.27 10.32
CA GLN A 71 -17.87 -19.48 11.55
C GLN A 71 -19.24 -18.80 11.40
N GLY A 72 -20.28 -19.62 11.22
CA GLY A 72 -21.64 -19.14 11.02
C GLY A 72 -21.87 -18.48 9.67
N GLU A 73 -23.09 -17.96 9.50
CA GLU A 73 -23.51 -17.28 8.28
C GLU A 73 -23.13 -15.80 8.29
N PRO A 74 -22.75 -15.22 7.13
CA PRO A 74 -22.48 -13.80 7.02
C PRO A 74 -23.69 -12.96 7.45
N GLN A 75 -23.46 -11.90 8.24
CA GLN A 75 -24.48 -10.98 8.70
C GLN A 75 -24.50 -9.73 7.83
N LYS A 76 -25.70 -9.29 7.43
CA LYS A 76 -25.92 -8.09 6.60
C LYS A 76 -26.06 -6.86 7.49
N PHE A 77 -25.49 -5.75 7.04
CA PHE A 77 -25.70 -4.43 7.65
C PHE A 77 -25.63 -3.34 6.59
N THR A 78 -26.18 -2.16 6.92
CA THR A 78 -26.23 -1.02 6.01
C THR A 78 -25.42 0.14 6.59
N VAL A 79 -24.53 0.71 5.78
CA VAL A 79 -23.85 1.97 6.06
C VAL A 79 -24.71 3.10 5.47
N LYS A 80 -25.11 4.05 6.31
CA LYS A 80 -25.93 5.20 5.92
C LYS A 80 -25.12 6.48 6.01
N PRO A 81 -25.33 7.46 5.12
CA PRO A 81 -24.73 8.78 5.26
C PRO A 81 -25.36 9.53 6.45
N VAL A 82 -24.60 10.47 7.01
CA VAL A 82 -25.14 11.39 8.03
C VAL A 82 -26.12 12.34 7.34
N PRO A 83 -27.37 12.50 7.82
CA PRO A 83 -28.41 13.26 7.13
C PRO A 83 -28.04 14.72 6.79
N SER A 84 -27.22 15.37 7.63
CA SER A 84 -26.79 16.75 7.43
C SER A 84 -25.82 16.95 6.24
N ILE A 85 -25.21 15.86 5.74
CA ILE A 85 -24.22 15.89 4.65
C ILE A 85 -24.78 15.31 3.35
N ALA A 86 -25.93 14.63 3.42
CA ALA A 86 -26.43 13.76 2.36
C ALA A 86 -27.23 14.46 1.24
N THR A 87 -27.58 15.75 1.38
CA THR A 87 -28.40 16.47 0.40
C THR A 87 -27.62 16.75 -0.87
N ASN A 88 -27.78 15.99 -1.91
CA ASN A 88 -27.17 16.11 -3.26
C ASN A 88 -25.76 15.53 -3.45
N THR A 89 -25.28 14.68 -2.58
CA THR A 89 -23.95 14.05 -2.76
C THR A 89 -24.08 12.74 -3.53
N ASP A 90 -23.44 12.65 -4.70
CA ASP A 90 -23.31 11.39 -5.44
C ASP A 90 -22.17 10.54 -4.86
N PHE A 91 -22.48 9.79 -3.81
CA PHE A 91 -21.53 8.90 -3.14
C PHE A 91 -20.97 7.80 -4.04
N LYS A 92 -21.71 7.40 -5.10
CA LYS A 92 -21.26 6.38 -6.04
C LYS A 92 -20.10 6.91 -6.89
N THR A 93 -20.29 8.06 -7.51
CA THR A 93 -19.22 8.72 -8.31
C THR A 93 -17.99 9.02 -7.48
N ILE A 94 -18.16 9.49 -6.24
CA ILE A 94 -17.05 9.71 -5.31
C ILE A 94 -16.31 8.41 -5.03
N ALA A 95 -17.01 7.32 -4.73
CA ALA A 95 -16.39 6.02 -4.44
C ALA A 95 -15.64 5.45 -5.64
N GLU A 96 -16.18 5.59 -6.86
CA GLU A 96 -15.52 5.17 -8.09
C GLU A 96 -14.24 5.98 -8.35
N PHE A 97 -14.28 7.29 -8.17
CA PHE A 97 -13.09 8.15 -8.27
C PHE A 97 -12.04 7.77 -7.22
N GLN A 98 -12.43 7.61 -5.96
CA GLN A 98 -11.53 7.20 -4.88
C GLN A 98 -10.91 5.82 -5.15
N ALA A 99 -11.67 4.88 -5.73
CA ALA A 99 -11.16 3.56 -6.09
C ALA A 99 -10.07 3.64 -7.16
N LYS A 100 -10.28 4.44 -8.21
CA LYS A 100 -9.27 4.68 -9.27
C LYS A 100 -8.02 5.34 -8.72
N THR A 101 -8.20 6.40 -7.91
CA THR A 101 -7.09 7.13 -7.29
C THR A 101 -6.27 6.22 -6.36
N ARG A 102 -6.96 5.42 -5.55
CA ARG A 102 -6.30 4.45 -4.65
C ARG A 102 -5.47 3.42 -5.43
N GLU A 103 -6.00 2.89 -6.52
CA GLU A 103 -5.29 1.93 -7.36
C GLU A 103 -4.06 2.57 -8.01
N MET A 104 -4.18 3.79 -8.54
CA MET A 104 -3.06 4.55 -9.10
C MET A 104 -1.98 4.81 -8.04
N LEU A 105 -2.35 5.28 -6.85
CA LEU A 105 -1.42 5.51 -5.75
C LEU A 105 -0.70 4.21 -5.35
N ARG A 106 -1.41 3.09 -5.31
CA ARG A 106 -0.82 1.78 -5.02
C ARG A 106 0.21 1.37 -6.07
N GLN A 107 -0.07 1.59 -7.35
CA GLN A 107 0.85 1.30 -8.45
C GLN A 107 2.11 2.17 -8.38
N ILE A 108 1.94 3.48 -8.17
CA ILE A 108 3.06 4.42 -8.04
C ILE A 108 3.94 4.07 -6.83
N SER A 109 3.34 3.84 -5.67
CA SER A 109 4.06 3.47 -4.45
C SER A 109 4.79 2.13 -4.60
N SER A 110 4.16 1.16 -5.27
CA SER A 110 4.77 -0.14 -5.56
C SER A 110 5.97 -0.01 -6.50
N ALA A 111 5.82 0.75 -7.59
CA ALA A 111 6.91 1.03 -8.53
C ALA A 111 8.09 1.72 -7.83
N GLY A 112 7.81 2.73 -6.99
CA GLY A 112 8.84 3.44 -6.22
C GLY A 112 9.62 2.52 -5.28
N ARG A 113 8.91 1.61 -4.60
CA ARG A 113 9.54 0.62 -3.72
C ARG A 113 10.43 -0.35 -4.50
N THR A 114 9.93 -0.91 -5.59
CA THR A 114 10.71 -1.81 -6.46
C THR A 114 11.97 -1.14 -6.99
N MET A 115 11.88 0.13 -7.41
CA MET A 115 13.05 0.91 -7.82
C MET A 115 14.03 1.14 -6.68
N GLY A 116 13.55 1.35 -5.44
CA GLY A 116 14.39 1.45 -4.25
C GLY A 116 15.14 0.15 -3.96
N GLU A 117 14.47 -1.00 -4.03
CA GLU A 117 15.08 -2.32 -3.87
C GLU A 117 16.13 -2.60 -4.96
N ALA A 118 15.82 -2.28 -6.23
CA ALA A 118 16.75 -2.42 -7.34
C ALA A 118 18.00 -1.58 -7.13
N SER A 119 17.87 -0.30 -6.70
CA SER A 119 19.00 0.56 -6.36
C SER A 119 19.88 -0.05 -5.27
N ASN A 120 19.28 -0.60 -4.23
CA ASN A 120 20.02 -1.23 -3.14
C ASN A 120 20.79 -2.47 -3.64
N ARG A 121 20.15 -3.31 -4.46
CA ARG A 121 20.82 -4.49 -5.05
C ARG A 121 21.99 -4.10 -5.94
N ILE A 122 21.82 -3.09 -6.80
CA ILE A 122 22.93 -2.58 -7.65
C ILE A 122 24.10 -2.10 -6.79
N ARG A 123 23.83 -1.35 -5.71
CA ARG A 123 24.86 -0.88 -4.78
C ARG A 123 25.61 -2.02 -4.11
N HIS A 124 24.89 -3.04 -3.63
CA HIS A 124 25.53 -4.23 -3.04
C HIS A 124 26.34 -5.02 -4.06
N MET A 125 25.86 -5.18 -5.31
CA MET A 125 26.61 -5.83 -6.38
C MET A 125 27.89 -5.07 -6.71
N LYS A 126 27.84 -3.73 -6.81
CA LYS A 126 29.03 -2.91 -7.04
C LYS A 126 30.05 -3.07 -5.91
N ALA A 127 29.62 -3.05 -4.66
CA ALA A 127 30.50 -3.28 -3.52
C ALA A 127 31.15 -4.67 -3.58
N ALA A 128 30.36 -5.72 -3.85
CA ALA A 128 30.88 -7.08 -3.98
C ALA A 128 31.90 -7.24 -5.13
N LEU A 129 31.68 -6.54 -6.26
CA LEU A 129 32.63 -6.58 -7.39
C LEU A 129 33.97 -5.96 -7.03
N LEU A 130 34.02 -4.91 -6.20
CA LEU A 130 35.25 -4.29 -5.74
C LEU A 130 36.10 -5.26 -4.89
N GLU A 131 35.48 -6.18 -4.17
CA GLU A 131 36.13 -7.19 -3.34
C GLU A 131 36.38 -8.51 -4.11
N THR A 132 36.03 -8.59 -5.40
CA THR A 132 36.15 -9.81 -6.20
C THR A 132 37.36 -9.73 -7.14
N PRO A 133 38.43 -10.49 -6.88
CA PRO A 133 39.70 -10.40 -7.66
C PRO A 133 39.58 -10.69 -9.16
N LYS A 134 38.53 -11.45 -9.56
CA LYS A 134 38.26 -11.84 -10.96
C LYS A 134 37.09 -11.09 -11.58
N ALA A 135 36.64 -9.97 -10.96
CA ALA A 135 35.57 -9.17 -11.51
C ALA A 135 35.96 -8.58 -12.88
N THR A 136 35.09 -8.73 -13.87
CA THR A 136 35.34 -8.21 -15.20
C THR A 136 34.84 -6.76 -15.33
N GLN A 137 35.58 -5.94 -16.11
CA GLN A 137 35.21 -4.57 -16.40
C GLN A 137 33.77 -4.48 -17.02
N LYS A 138 33.38 -5.50 -17.76
CA LYS A 138 32.03 -5.59 -18.34
C LYS A 138 30.94 -5.57 -17.26
N LEU A 139 31.10 -6.29 -16.17
CA LEU A 139 30.11 -6.30 -15.08
C LEU A 139 29.93 -4.93 -14.44
N PHE A 140 31.02 -4.15 -14.29
CA PHE A 140 30.92 -2.76 -13.82
C PHE A 140 30.17 -1.87 -14.82
N ALA A 141 30.44 -2.03 -16.12
CA ALA A 141 29.74 -1.28 -17.16
C ALA A 141 28.25 -1.61 -17.17
N ASP A 142 27.88 -2.88 -17.10
CA ASP A 142 26.48 -3.35 -17.08
C ASP A 142 25.74 -2.80 -15.85
N LEU A 143 26.35 -2.81 -14.66
CA LEU A 143 25.74 -2.23 -13.44
C LEU A 143 25.59 -0.72 -13.52
N ASN A 144 26.55 -0.01 -14.12
CA ASN A 144 26.43 1.44 -14.35
C ASN A 144 25.29 1.76 -15.32
N GLN A 145 25.12 0.96 -16.38
CA GLN A 145 24.02 1.11 -17.31
C GLN A 145 22.67 0.89 -16.62
N LEU A 146 22.54 -0.16 -15.79
CA LEU A 146 21.31 -0.41 -15.01
C LEU A 146 21.00 0.73 -14.06
N GLU A 147 22.02 1.29 -13.39
CA GLU A 147 21.83 2.44 -12.49
C GLU A 147 21.34 3.67 -13.24
N GLN A 148 21.87 3.95 -14.43
CA GLN A 148 21.42 5.06 -15.27
C GLN A 148 19.98 4.86 -15.74
N GLN A 149 19.61 3.65 -16.21
CA GLN A 149 18.24 3.32 -16.59
C GLN A 149 17.27 3.50 -15.42
N LEU A 150 17.67 3.08 -14.23
CA LEU A 150 16.86 3.25 -13.02
C LEU A 150 16.69 4.72 -12.63
N ALA A 151 17.74 5.54 -12.78
CA ALA A 151 17.67 6.99 -12.56
C ALA A 151 16.72 7.68 -13.54
N GLU A 152 16.73 7.30 -14.81
CA GLU A 152 15.78 7.79 -15.82
C GLU A 152 14.33 7.40 -15.48
N LEU A 153 14.08 6.16 -15.07
CA LEU A 153 12.74 5.74 -14.62
C LEU A 153 12.26 6.54 -13.41
N ARG A 154 13.14 6.79 -12.44
CA ARG A 154 12.82 7.63 -11.27
C ARG A 154 12.48 9.06 -11.68
N LYS A 155 13.26 9.63 -12.60
CA LYS A 155 13.00 10.97 -13.11
C LYS A 155 11.64 11.06 -13.82
N ARG A 156 11.25 10.05 -14.60
CA ARG A 156 9.93 9.99 -15.24
C ARG A 156 8.79 9.87 -14.24
N LEU A 157 8.98 9.15 -13.14
CA LEU A 157 7.93 8.92 -12.15
C LEU A 157 7.78 10.06 -11.15
N TYR A 158 8.88 10.66 -10.71
CA TYR A 158 8.90 11.65 -9.63
C TYR A 158 9.36 13.03 -10.06
N GLY A 159 9.74 13.23 -11.32
CA GLY A 159 10.33 14.47 -11.81
C GLY A 159 11.84 14.55 -11.55
N ASP A 160 12.43 15.66 -11.98
CA ASP A 160 13.85 15.92 -11.81
C ASP A 160 14.15 16.39 -10.37
N PRO A 161 14.95 15.63 -9.58
CA PRO A 161 15.24 15.99 -8.19
C PRO A 161 16.05 17.29 -8.04
N VAL A 162 16.78 17.69 -9.07
CA VAL A 162 17.54 18.95 -9.07
C VAL A 162 16.59 20.13 -9.19
N ARG A 163 15.66 20.07 -10.14
CA ARG A 163 14.62 21.11 -10.32
C ARG A 163 13.74 21.22 -9.08
N GLN A 164 13.32 20.09 -8.50
CA GLN A 164 12.53 20.10 -7.26
C GLN A 164 13.27 20.81 -6.10
N ARG A 165 14.57 20.60 -5.99
CA ARG A 165 15.40 21.26 -4.96
C ARG A 165 15.52 22.78 -5.17
N LEU A 166 15.46 23.22 -6.43
CA LEU A 166 15.53 24.64 -6.81
C LEU A 166 14.16 25.30 -6.90
N ASN A 167 13.07 24.62 -6.51
CA ASN A 167 11.67 25.05 -6.66
C ASN A 167 11.30 25.44 -8.11
N GLU A 168 11.99 24.88 -9.08
CA GLU A 168 11.62 25.02 -10.49
C GLU A 168 10.50 24.04 -10.83
N ASN A 169 9.41 24.54 -11.37
CA ASN A 169 8.32 23.69 -11.86
C ASN A 169 8.82 22.77 -12.98
N ALA A 170 8.48 21.47 -12.85
CA ALA A 170 8.83 20.46 -13.83
C ALA A 170 8.03 20.61 -15.12
#